data_27951add498fd2a1a1762b725f7d6064
#
_entry.id   27951add498fd2a1a1762b725f7d6064
#
_cell.length_a   1.000
_cell.length_b   1.000
_cell.length_c   1.000
_cell.angle_alpha   90.00
_cell.angle_beta   90.00
_cell.angle_gamma   90.00
#
_symmetry.space_group_name_H-M   'P 1'
#
loop_
_entity.id
_entity.type
_entity.pdbx_description
1 polymer ?
#
loop_
_entity_poly.entity_id
_entity_poly.type
_entity_poly.pdbx_seq_one_letter_code
_entity_poly.pdbx_strand_id
1 'polypeptide(L)'
;MNLRTIASFQLGKRHAIEAVAENRASFVTGLILALLTAIPRNYDQTYILESPFWLFGPLLFSFFSGSFLFWMLYSGFIRRHLEAPETVSRAAQWRSFMSLFWMTAPVAWLYAIPVERFLNSYQAGAANLALLFVVSSWRILLMARIVSVLQQIRFVRAVGWVLIPACLEIVFIVVLGGTLSSQIMAGMSGMLNSPEKALLVAAMGNVFTAALILLPIVLIMLLVWRFTGTARPFPAASNDSLSAWQLALLVLIWTAIAVPAQLEQRRFVTHARFVERGAYRESLDYLGRYARKDFPASRRIEPDPYHYEAWERLPNLMAALRSNNPEWVRRVYLEHMEALFSHRWLGCSPASLLQMFSALERVPEGKEWIEKNRNKLSKLRMAMDTRTSNDSEITNAQALNDLTNVLQRLGVDPKALGEPGSF
;
A
#
# COMPACT_ATOMS: atom_id res chain seq x y z
N MET A 1 -2.28 6.98 33.14
CA MET A 1 -1.80 5.93 32.19
C MET A 1 -0.37 6.24 31.78
N ASN A 2 0.53 5.27 31.76
CA ASN A 2 1.94 5.43 31.43
C ASN A 2 2.37 4.46 30.30
N LEU A 3 3.56 4.63 29.74
CA LEU A 3 4.07 3.80 28.65
C LEU A 3 4.14 2.31 29.00
N ARG A 4 4.48 1.97 30.26
CA ARG A 4 4.50 0.58 30.73
C ARG A 4 3.11 -0.06 30.68
N THR A 5 2.06 0.71 31.01
CA THR A 5 0.66 0.24 30.89
C THR A 5 0.30 0.00 29.44
N ILE A 6 0.69 0.92 28.51
CA ILE A 6 0.44 0.77 27.07
C ILE A 6 1.13 -0.49 26.55
N ALA A 7 2.42 -0.68 26.86
CA ALA A 7 3.18 -1.87 26.43
C ALA A 7 2.57 -3.16 27.00
N SER A 8 2.20 -3.17 28.29
CA SER A 8 1.55 -4.31 28.94
C SER A 8 0.18 -4.62 28.34
N PHE A 9 -0.55 -3.59 27.91
CA PHE A 9 -1.81 -3.73 27.20
C PHE A 9 -1.60 -4.42 25.82
N GLN A 10 -0.59 -4.00 25.05
CA GLN A 10 -0.26 -4.66 23.76
C GLN A 10 0.06 -6.15 23.94
N LEU A 11 0.57 -6.55 25.11
CA LEU A 11 0.83 -7.95 25.47
C LEU A 11 -0.41 -8.67 26.04
N GLY A 12 -1.58 -8.04 26.06
CA GLY A 12 -2.82 -8.62 26.56
C GLY A 12 -2.85 -8.91 28.05
N LYS A 13 -2.03 -8.22 28.87
CA LYS A 13 -1.99 -8.40 30.32
C LYS A 13 -3.28 -7.89 30.96
N ARG A 14 -3.93 -8.73 31.81
CA ARG A 14 -5.24 -8.48 32.42
C ARG A 14 -5.28 -7.13 33.14
N HIS A 15 -4.34 -6.88 34.05
CA HIS A 15 -4.30 -5.63 34.85
C HIS A 15 -4.20 -4.38 33.95
N ALA A 16 -3.51 -4.47 32.80
CA ALA A 16 -3.38 -3.35 31.88
C ALA A 16 -4.67 -3.11 31.07
N ILE A 17 -5.37 -4.19 30.69
CA ILE A 17 -6.68 -4.10 30.04
C ILE A 17 -7.69 -3.43 30.96
N GLU A 18 -7.77 -3.86 32.24
CA GLU A 18 -8.65 -3.29 33.24
C GLU A 18 -8.31 -1.80 33.48
N ALA A 19 -7.03 -1.47 33.66
CA ALA A 19 -6.56 -0.09 33.86
C ALA A 19 -6.88 0.83 32.66
N VAL A 20 -6.79 0.34 31.45
CA VAL A 20 -7.17 1.12 30.23
C VAL A 20 -8.68 1.29 30.14
N ALA A 21 -9.45 0.26 30.45
CA ALA A 21 -10.93 0.32 30.42
C ALA A 21 -11.52 1.32 31.42
N GLU A 22 -10.89 1.46 32.59
CA GLU A 22 -11.33 2.35 33.65
C GLU A 22 -10.83 3.80 33.51
N ASN A 23 -9.90 4.07 32.58
CA ASN A 23 -9.28 5.38 32.45
C ASN A 23 -9.95 6.23 31.36
N ARG A 24 -10.51 7.39 31.71
CA ARG A 24 -11.15 8.33 30.76
C ARG A 24 -10.17 8.84 29.67
N ALA A 25 -8.92 9.06 30.04
CA ALA A 25 -7.91 9.53 29.13
C ALA A 25 -7.53 8.50 28.05
N SER A 26 -7.88 7.22 28.24
CA SER A 26 -7.63 6.16 27.27
C SER A 26 -8.31 6.41 25.93
N PHE A 27 -9.46 7.08 25.90
CA PHE A 27 -10.17 7.41 24.67
C PHE A 27 -9.35 8.39 23.81
N VAL A 28 -8.88 9.49 24.40
CA VAL A 28 -8.07 10.48 23.69
C VAL A 28 -6.71 9.90 23.32
N THR A 29 -6.11 9.15 24.24
CA THR A 29 -4.81 8.49 23.96
C THR A 29 -4.94 7.49 22.81
N GLY A 30 -5.95 6.63 22.83
CA GLY A 30 -6.20 5.66 21.77
C GLY A 30 -6.47 6.34 20.43
N LEU A 31 -7.24 7.44 20.42
CA LEU A 31 -7.49 8.25 19.23
C LEU A 31 -6.19 8.81 18.63
N ILE A 32 -5.32 9.39 19.46
CA ILE A 32 -4.01 9.91 19.04
C ILE A 32 -3.16 8.77 18.48
N LEU A 33 -3.10 7.64 19.17
CA LEU A 33 -2.32 6.48 18.72
C LEU A 33 -2.83 5.92 17.39
N ALA A 34 -4.16 5.87 17.19
CA ALA A 34 -4.77 5.46 15.94
C ALA A 34 -4.45 6.44 14.80
N LEU A 35 -4.52 7.75 15.06
CA LEU A 35 -4.17 8.78 14.09
C LEU A 35 -2.69 8.69 13.67
N LEU A 36 -1.79 8.48 14.62
CA LEU A 36 -0.36 8.34 14.37
C LEU A 36 -0.01 7.14 13.49
N THR A 37 -0.85 6.10 13.43
CA THR A 37 -0.58 4.93 12.58
C THR A 37 -0.61 5.25 11.08
N ALA A 38 -1.24 6.35 10.68
CA ALA A 38 -1.30 6.76 9.29
C ALA A 38 0.00 7.41 8.78
N ILE A 39 0.83 7.97 9.67
CA ILE A 39 1.97 8.79 9.27
C ILE A 39 3.14 8.01 8.66
N PRO A 40 3.60 6.86 9.22
CA PRO A 40 4.82 6.20 8.77
C PRO A 40 4.62 5.14 7.70
N ARG A 41 3.47 5.11 7.05
CA ARG A 41 3.11 4.07 6.07
C ARG A 41 3.85 4.28 4.75
N ASN A 42 5.06 3.75 4.64
CA ASN A 42 5.90 3.91 3.46
C ASN A 42 5.31 3.30 2.19
N TYR A 43 4.62 2.16 2.31
CA TYR A 43 4.03 1.46 1.17
C TYR A 43 2.85 2.18 0.51
N ASP A 44 2.22 3.14 1.20
CA ASP A 44 1.08 3.90 0.64
C ASP A 44 1.51 4.87 -0.45
N GLN A 45 2.79 5.20 -0.52
CA GLN A 45 3.38 6.14 -1.47
C GLN A 45 2.68 7.51 -1.48
N THR A 46 2.05 7.89 -0.37
CA THR A 46 1.21 9.08 -0.26
C THR A 46 1.88 10.14 0.61
N TYR A 47 1.93 11.37 0.11
CA TYR A 47 2.37 12.52 0.90
C TYR A 47 1.16 13.15 1.60
N ILE A 48 1.16 13.11 2.94
CA ILE A 48 -0.02 13.47 3.76
C ILE A 48 -0.49 14.90 3.52
N LEU A 49 0.42 15.86 3.30
CA LEU A 49 0.02 17.25 3.08
C LEU A 49 -0.71 17.48 1.75
N GLU A 50 -0.56 16.58 0.79
CA GLU A 50 -1.30 16.65 -0.48
C GLU A 50 -2.63 15.91 -0.44
N SER A 51 -2.66 14.85 0.36
CA SER A 51 -3.84 14.02 0.51
C SER A 51 -4.16 13.80 1.98
N PRO A 52 -4.62 14.83 2.71
CA PRO A 52 -4.87 14.75 4.15
C PRO A 52 -5.94 13.71 4.51
N PHE A 53 -6.77 13.31 3.55
CA PHE A 53 -7.73 12.20 3.72
C PHE A 53 -7.03 10.91 4.17
N TRP A 54 -5.79 10.65 3.71
CA TRP A 54 -5.04 9.46 4.12
C TRP A 54 -4.62 9.46 5.59
N LEU A 55 -4.60 10.63 6.24
CA LEU A 55 -4.44 10.72 7.68
C LEU A 55 -5.71 10.30 8.42
N PHE A 56 -6.86 10.74 7.93
CA PHE A 56 -8.16 10.52 8.59
C PHE A 56 -8.85 9.23 8.13
N GLY A 57 -8.57 8.73 6.93
CA GLY A 57 -9.17 7.53 6.38
C GLY A 57 -9.06 6.32 7.30
N PRO A 58 -7.86 5.94 7.79
CA PRO A 58 -7.70 4.83 8.73
C PRO A 58 -8.45 5.04 10.05
N LEU A 59 -8.52 6.29 10.51
CA LEU A 59 -9.28 6.63 11.73
C LEU A 59 -10.78 6.44 11.54
N LEU A 60 -11.32 6.96 10.42
CA LEU A 60 -12.74 6.79 10.07
C LEU A 60 -13.09 5.31 9.90
N PHE A 61 -12.25 4.58 9.15
CA PHE A 61 -12.43 3.14 8.99
C PHE A 61 -12.44 2.43 10.36
N SER A 62 -11.47 2.71 11.22
CA SER A 62 -11.40 2.11 12.56
C SER A 62 -12.57 2.51 13.45
N PHE A 63 -13.14 3.71 13.27
CA PHE A 63 -14.34 4.14 13.97
C PHE A 63 -15.55 3.30 13.57
N PHE A 64 -15.75 3.08 12.28
CA PHE A 64 -16.87 2.25 11.79
C PHE A 64 -16.69 0.79 12.18
N SER A 65 -15.50 0.20 11.96
CA SER A 65 -15.19 -1.18 12.34
C SER A 65 -15.34 -1.41 13.83
N GLY A 66 -14.79 -0.53 14.66
CA GLY A 66 -14.91 -0.63 16.12
C GLY A 66 -16.35 -0.48 16.59
N SER A 67 -17.12 0.44 16.00
CA SER A 67 -18.54 0.63 16.32
C SER A 67 -19.38 -0.58 15.88
N PHE A 68 -19.09 -1.15 14.72
CA PHE A 68 -19.75 -2.36 14.22
C PHE A 68 -19.46 -3.56 15.12
N LEU A 69 -18.18 -3.76 15.48
CA LEU A 69 -17.79 -4.81 16.43
C LEU A 69 -18.48 -4.63 17.79
N PHE A 70 -18.52 -3.41 18.33
CA PHE A 70 -19.25 -3.12 19.56
C PHE A 70 -20.74 -3.46 19.43
N TRP A 71 -21.39 -3.02 18.36
CA TRP A 71 -22.80 -3.28 18.14
C TRP A 71 -23.10 -4.78 18.04
N MET A 72 -22.29 -5.54 17.33
CA MET A 72 -22.39 -7.00 17.24
C MET A 72 -22.26 -7.68 18.60
N LEU A 73 -21.24 -7.32 19.37
CA LEU A 73 -21.03 -7.83 20.74
C LEU A 73 -22.18 -7.43 21.68
N TYR A 74 -22.60 -6.19 21.62
CA TYR A 74 -23.66 -5.65 22.49
C TYR A 74 -25.00 -6.33 22.19
N SER A 75 -25.44 -6.36 20.93
CA SER A 75 -26.74 -6.92 20.55
C SER A 75 -26.77 -8.45 20.61
N GLY A 76 -25.67 -9.10 20.21
CA GLY A 76 -25.57 -10.55 20.14
C GLY A 76 -25.34 -11.23 21.48
N PHE A 77 -24.57 -10.62 22.35
CA PHE A 77 -24.13 -11.24 23.59
C PHE A 77 -24.48 -10.43 24.85
N ILE A 78 -23.97 -9.18 24.98
CA ILE A 78 -24.06 -8.43 26.25
C ILE A 78 -25.52 -8.22 26.67
N ARG A 79 -26.35 -7.66 25.81
CA ARG A 79 -27.74 -7.34 26.11
C ARG A 79 -28.58 -8.56 26.55
N ARG A 80 -28.27 -9.74 25.97
CA ARG A 80 -29.04 -10.96 26.26
C ARG A 80 -28.63 -11.67 27.52
N HIS A 81 -27.44 -11.40 28.03
CA HIS A 81 -26.83 -12.13 29.16
C HIS A 81 -26.49 -11.23 30.35
N LEU A 82 -27.00 -9.98 30.38
CA LEU A 82 -26.80 -9.07 31.52
C LEU A 82 -27.46 -9.65 32.78
N GLU A 83 -26.70 -9.76 33.86
CA GLU A 83 -27.16 -10.23 35.16
C GLU A 83 -28.09 -9.23 35.88
N ALA A 84 -27.96 -7.92 35.57
CA ALA A 84 -28.68 -6.85 36.23
C ALA A 84 -29.14 -5.81 35.18
N PRO A 85 -30.17 -4.97 35.53
CA PRO A 85 -30.55 -3.87 34.67
C PRO A 85 -29.33 -2.96 34.38
N GLU A 86 -29.31 -2.41 33.20
CA GLU A 86 -28.19 -1.64 32.65
C GLU A 86 -27.92 -0.38 33.51
N THR A 87 -26.94 -0.45 34.40
CA THR A 87 -26.52 0.66 35.28
C THR A 87 -25.61 1.65 34.55
N VAL A 88 -25.00 1.23 33.44
CA VAL A 88 -24.08 2.03 32.62
C VAL A 88 -24.73 2.33 31.29
N SER A 89 -24.78 3.59 30.88
CA SER A 89 -25.36 3.97 29.58
C SER A 89 -24.61 3.33 28.40
N ARG A 90 -25.35 3.03 27.33
CA ARG A 90 -24.75 2.45 26.11
C ARG A 90 -23.63 3.30 25.52
N ALA A 91 -23.79 4.61 25.56
CA ALA A 91 -22.78 5.56 25.10
C ALA A 91 -21.48 5.45 25.93
N ALA A 92 -21.58 5.27 27.24
CA ALA A 92 -20.41 5.08 28.09
C ALA A 92 -19.72 3.73 27.81
N GLN A 93 -20.49 2.66 27.62
CA GLN A 93 -19.96 1.35 27.23
C GLN A 93 -19.29 1.39 25.87
N TRP A 94 -19.91 2.02 24.87
CA TRP A 94 -19.33 2.21 23.54
C TRP A 94 -18.02 3.02 23.60
N ARG A 95 -18.01 4.12 24.36
CA ARG A 95 -16.81 4.94 24.54
C ARG A 95 -15.67 4.16 25.17
N SER A 96 -15.94 3.37 26.21
CA SER A 96 -14.95 2.50 26.84
C SER A 96 -14.43 1.44 25.87
N PHE A 97 -15.33 0.81 25.11
CA PHE A 97 -14.96 -0.15 24.08
C PHE A 97 -14.09 0.46 22.99
N MET A 98 -14.45 1.64 22.48
CA MET A 98 -13.66 2.35 21.46
C MET A 98 -12.27 2.76 21.97
N SER A 99 -12.17 3.14 23.25
CA SER A 99 -10.88 3.37 23.90
C SER A 99 -9.97 2.15 23.78
N LEU A 100 -10.49 0.98 24.16
CA LEU A 100 -9.76 -0.29 24.08
C LEU A 100 -9.43 -0.68 22.65
N PHE A 101 -10.35 -0.48 21.72
CA PHE A 101 -10.16 -0.77 20.30
C PHE A 101 -9.04 0.08 19.70
N TRP A 102 -9.05 1.39 19.93
CA TRP A 102 -7.99 2.28 19.43
C TRP A 102 -6.65 2.08 20.14
N MET A 103 -6.67 1.68 21.40
CA MET A 103 -5.44 1.32 22.10
C MET A 103 -4.71 0.11 21.51
N THR A 104 -5.34 -0.68 20.61
CA THR A 104 -4.65 -1.71 19.83
C THR A 104 -3.82 -1.14 18.66
N ALA A 105 -3.98 0.13 18.31
CA ALA A 105 -3.37 0.74 17.14
C ALA A 105 -1.83 0.71 17.11
N PRO A 106 -1.08 0.81 18.22
CA PRO A 106 0.39 0.78 18.19
C PRO A 106 1.01 -0.45 17.51
N VAL A 107 0.32 -1.59 17.46
CA VAL A 107 0.80 -2.76 16.72
C VAL A 107 0.98 -2.44 15.22
N ALA A 108 0.14 -1.57 14.67
CA ALA A 108 0.23 -1.14 13.27
C ALA A 108 1.46 -0.25 12.98
N TRP A 109 2.21 0.17 14.01
CA TRP A 109 3.47 0.88 13.83
C TRP A 109 4.57 0.00 13.21
N LEU A 110 4.40 -1.30 13.17
CA LEU A 110 5.25 -2.21 12.39
C LEU A 110 5.30 -1.83 10.89
N TYR A 111 4.27 -1.15 10.39
CA TYR A 111 4.27 -0.61 9.02
C TYR A 111 5.28 0.52 8.79
N ALA A 112 5.90 1.07 9.84
CA ALA A 112 7.00 2.03 9.73
C ALA A 112 8.32 1.39 9.31
N ILE A 113 8.43 0.07 9.32
CA ILE A 113 9.64 -0.64 8.87
C ILE A 113 9.80 -0.41 7.37
N PRO A 114 10.87 0.28 6.93
CA PRO A 114 11.03 0.69 5.54
C PRO A 114 11.59 -0.47 4.69
N VAL A 115 10.82 -1.56 4.56
CA VAL A 115 11.23 -2.76 3.82
C VAL A 115 11.57 -2.46 2.37
N GLU A 116 10.96 -1.44 1.79
CA GLU A 116 11.19 -0.97 0.42
C GLU A 116 12.61 -0.47 0.17
N ARG A 117 13.34 -0.10 1.23
CA ARG A 117 14.75 0.34 1.11
C ARG A 117 15.74 -0.80 0.95
N PHE A 118 15.34 -2.00 1.37
CA PHE A 118 16.25 -3.14 1.49
C PHE A 118 15.90 -4.28 0.54
N LEU A 119 14.66 -4.32 0.07
CA LEU A 119 14.11 -5.41 -0.72
C LEU A 119 13.74 -4.90 -2.12
N ASN A 120 13.74 -5.82 -3.09
CA ASN A 120 13.19 -5.51 -4.41
C ASN A 120 11.65 -5.33 -4.32
N SER A 121 11.03 -4.81 -5.37
CA SER A 121 9.61 -4.45 -5.39
C SER A 121 8.70 -5.63 -4.99
N TYR A 122 8.92 -6.82 -5.56
CA TYR A 122 8.14 -8.02 -5.23
C TYR A 122 8.34 -8.47 -3.77
N GLN A 123 9.58 -8.51 -3.31
CA GLN A 123 9.90 -8.89 -1.94
C GLN A 123 9.35 -7.88 -0.92
N ALA A 124 9.44 -6.58 -1.23
CA ALA A 124 8.87 -5.52 -0.40
C ALA A 124 7.34 -5.66 -0.29
N GLY A 125 6.66 -5.94 -1.42
CA GLY A 125 5.23 -6.23 -1.43
C GLY A 125 4.87 -7.44 -0.57
N ALA A 126 5.61 -8.54 -0.69
CA ALA A 126 5.40 -9.74 0.11
C ALA A 126 5.65 -9.47 1.61
N ALA A 127 6.70 -8.71 1.96
CA ALA A 127 6.99 -8.33 3.34
C ALA A 127 5.89 -7.44 3.94
N ASN A 128 5.38 -6.46 3.19
CA ASN A 128 4.28 -5.61 3.62
C ASN A 128 3.00 -6.41 3.85
N LEU A 129 2.67 -7.37 2.97
CA LEU A 129 1.53 -8.27 3.18
C LEU A 129 1.73 -9.16 4.41
N ALA A 130 2.95 -9.65 4.65
CA ALA A 130 3.25 -10.42 5.87
C ALA A 130 3.11 -9.56 7.13
N LEU A 131 3.60 -8.31 7.13
CA LEU A 131 3.40 -7.37 8.24
C LEU A 131 1.92 -7.08 8.46
N LEU A 132 1.14 -6.89 7.39
CA LEU A 132 -0.31 -6.68 7.46
C LEU A 132 -1.00 -7.89 8.13
N PHE A 133 -0.64 -9.11 7.73
CA PHE A 133 -1.15 -10.35 8.32
C PHE A 133 -0.81 -10.43 9.82
N VAL A 134 0.44 -10.17 10.20
CA VAL A 134 0.89 -10.19 11.62
C VAL A 134 0.11 -9.17 12.44
N VAL A 135 0.00 -7.92 11.96
CA VAL A 135 -0.72 -6.85 12.65
C VAL A 135 -2.20 -7.17 12.80
N SER A 136 -2.85 -7.64 11.74
CA SER A 136 -4.27 -7.99 11.75
C SER A 136 -4.55 -9.15 12.71
N SER A 137 -3.74 -10.21 12.65
CA SER A 137 -3.86 -11.35 13.56
C SER A 137 -3.65 -10.95 15.02
N TRP A 138 -2.63 -10.15 15.28
CA TRP A 138 -2.36 -9.65 16.64
C TRP A 138 -3.52 -8.81 17.17
N ARG A 139 -4.07 -7.90 16.37
CA ARG A 139 -5.23 -7.08 16.77
C ARG A 139 -6.46 -7.92 17.05
N ILE A 140 -6.76 -8.92 16.23
CA ILE A 140 -7.88 -9.85 16.47
C ILE A 140 -7.67 -10.60 17.79
N LEU A 141 -6.49 -11.16 18.03
CA LEU A 141 -6.17 -11.89 19.26
C LEU A 141 -6.21 -10.97 20.50
N LEU A 142 -5.68 -9.75 20.38
CA LEU A 142 -5.73 -8.77 21.46
C LEU A 142 -7.16 -8.33 21.79
N MET A 143 -7.99 -8.06 20.76
CA MET A 143 -9.41 -7.76 20.96
C MET A 143 -10.16 -8.94 21.59
N ALA A 144 -9.89 -10.17 21.15
CA ALA A 144 -10.45 -11.36 21.78
C ALA A 144 -10.00 -11.49 23.25
N ARG A 145 -8.75 -11.16 23.55
CA ARG A 145 -8.26 -11.14 24.92
C ARG A 145 -8.94 -10.08 25.77
N ILE A 146 -9.15 -8.88 25.23
CA ILE A 146 -9.90 -7.79 25.87
C ILE A 146 -11.33 -8.24 26.20
N VAL A 147 -12.05 -8.80 25.22
CA VAL A 147 -13.41 -9.32 25.41
C VAL A 147 -13.41 -10.44 26.45
N SER A 148 -12.46 -11.37 26.38
CA SER A 148 -12.36 -12.49 27.33
C SER A 148 -12.16 -11.99 28.78
N VAL A 149 -11.29 -10.99 28.98
CA VAL A 149 -11.00 -10.45 30.32
C VAL A 149 -12.19 -9.67 30.86
N LEU A 150 -12.76 -8.77 30.09
CA LEU A 150 -13.83 -7.89 30.57
C LEU A 150 -15.18 -8.59 30.69
N GLN A 151 -15.49 -9.50 29.78
CA GLN A 151 -16.73 -10.30 29.81
C GLN A 151 -16.58 -11.61 30.60
N GLN A 152 -15.39 -11.90 31.11
CA GLN A 152 -15.07 -13.14 31.84
C GLN A 152 -15.49 -14.43 31.13
N ILE A 153 -15.39 -14.42 29.80
CA ILE A 153 -15.66 -15.61 28.96
C ILE A 153 -14.36 -16.30 28.54
N ARG A 154 -14.46 -17.58 28.16
CA ARG A 154 -13.31 -18.32 27.66
C ARG A 154 -12.74 -17.66 26.40
N PHE A 155 -11.40 -17.56 26.31
CA PHE A 155 -10.70 -16.88 25.23
C PHE A 155 -11.16 -17.36 23.83
N VAL A 156 -11.32 -18.68 23.63
CA VAL A 156 -11.76 -19.24 22.34
C VAL A 156 -13.15 -18.73 21.93
N ARG A 157 -14.08 -18.54 22.89
CA ARG A 157 -15.39 -17.93 22.62
C ARG A 157 -15.27 -16.46 22.24
N ALA A 158 -14.38 -15.73 22.92
CA ALA A 158 -14.11 -14.34 22.59
C ALA A 158 -13.51 -14.20 21.19
N VAL A 159 -12.62 -15.11 20.78
CA VAL A 159 -12.10 -15.18 19.39
C VAL A 159 -13.25 -15.33 18.40
N GLY A 160 -14.19 -16.24 18.64
CA GLY A 160 -15.37 -16.42 17.78
C GLY A 160 -16.19 -15.15 17.63
N TRP A 161 -16.47 -14.43 18.73
CA TRP A 161 -17.20 -13.16 18.69
C TRP A 161 -16.49 -12.05 17.93
N VAL A 162 -15.17 -11.99 17.99
CA VAL A 162 -14.38 -10.99 17.26
C VAL A 162 -14.21 -11.36 15.78
N LEU A 163 -14.11 -12.65 15.47
CA LEU A 163 -13.95 -13.12 14.10
C LEU A 163 -15.21 -12.90 13.23
N ILE A 164 -16.43 -13.01 13.80
CA ILE A 164 -17.65 -12.78 13.02
C ILE A 164 -17.65 -11.42 12.32
N PRO A 165 -17.58 -10.28 13.07
CA PRO A 165 -17.57 -8.98 12.40
C PRO A 165 -16.35 -8.79 11.50
N ALA A 166 -15.18 -9.33 11.84
CA ALA A 166 -14.00 -9.26 10.98
C ALA A 166 -14.20 -9.99 9.64
N CYS A 167 -14.77 -11.21 9.66
CA CYS A 167 -15.12 -11.92 8.44
C CYS A 167 -16.21 -11.20 7.64
N LEU A 168 -17.24 -10.66 8.31
CA LEU A 168 -18.30 -9.88 7.65
C LEU A 168 -17.74 -8.61 6.99
N GLU A 169 -16.82 -7.90 7.64
CA GLU A 169 -16.14 -6.73 7.07
C GLU A 169 -15.34 -7.11 5.81
N ILE A 170 -14.57 -8.21 5.86
CA ILE A 170 -13.81 -8.69 4.70
C ILE A 170 -14.76 -9.01 3.54
N VAL A 171 -15.83 -9.77 3.80
CA VAL A 171 -16.82 -10.13 2.78
C VAL A 171 -17.47 -8.88 2.20
N PHE A 172 -17.92 -7.96 3.06
CA PHE A 172 -18.55 -6.70 2.66
C PHE A 172 -17.62 -5.85 1.78
N ILE A 173 -16.36 -5.70 2.20
CA ILE A 173 -15.35 -4.92 1.49
C ILE A 173 -15.07 -5.53 0.11
N VAL A 174 -14.90 -6.84 0.00
CA VAL A 174 -14.61 -7.50 -1.28
C VAL A 174 -15.83 -7.47 -2.21
N VAL A 175 -17.03 -7.72 -1.68
CA VAL A 175 -18.26 -7.76 -2.50
C VAL A 175 -18.68 -6.38 -2.98
N LEU A 176 -18.63 -5.36 -2.13
CA LEU A 176 -19.09 -4.01 -2.48
C LEU A 176 -17.99 -3.11 -3.06
N GLY A 177 -16.76 -3.39 -2.75
CA GLY A 177 -15.68 -2.44 -2.98
C GLY A 177 -14.76 -2.77 -4.13
N GLY A 178 -14.64 -4.03 -4.56
CA GLY A 178 -13.70 -4.41 -5.61
C GLY A 178 -12.35 -3.67 -5.53
N THR A 179 -12.07 -2.82 -6.53
CA THR A 179 -10.85 -2.00 -6.58
C THR A 179 -10.83 -0.84 -5.58
N LEU A 180 -11.99 -0.28 -5.23
CA LEU A 180 -12.10 0.81 -4.26
C LEU A 180 -11.72 0.36 -2.85
N SER A 181 -12.05 -0.88 -2.49
CA SER A 181 -11.73 -1.43 -1.18
C SER A 181 -10.25 -1.65 -0.97
N SER A 182 -9.51 -2.02 -2.01
CA SER A 182 -8.05 -2.16 -1.92
C SER A 182 -7.35 -0.83 -1.68
N GLN A 183 -7.88 0.26 -2.24
CA GLN A 183 -7.39 1.61 -2.00
C GLN A 183 -7.68 2.09 -0.57
N ILE A 184 -8.86 1.76 -0.03
CA ILE A 184 -9.28 2.19 1.30
C ILE A 184 -8.61 1.34 2.41
N MET A 185 -8.53 0.02 2.21
CA MET A 185 -8.08 -0.90 3.28
C MET A 185 -6.62 -0.73 3.69
N ALA A 186 -5.76 -0.38 2.80
CA ALA A 186 -4.35 -0.47 3.11
C ALA A 186 -3.50 0.69 2.59
N GLY A 187 -4.05 1.63 1.83
CA GLY A 187 -3.21 2.55 1.09
C GLY A 187 -2.24 1.82 0.15
N MET A 188 -2.60 0.61 -0.26
CA MET A 188 -1.82 -0.19 -1.21
C MET A 188 -2.05 0.26 -2.66
N SER A 189 -2.54 1.48 -2.87
CA SER A 189 -2.78 2.04 -4.21
C SER A 189 -1.54 1.95 -5.11
N GLY A 190 -0.35 2.12 -4.55
CA GLY A 190 0.90 1.97 -5.28
C GLY A 190 1.18 0.55 -5.78
N MET A 191 0.62 -0.48 -5.15
CA MET A 191 0.78 -1.87 -5.58
C MET A 191 -0.17 -2.26 -6.71
N LEU A 192 -1.30 -1.55 -6.89
CA LEU A 192 -2.30 -1.88 -7.91
C LEU A 192 -1.77 -1.70 -9.35
N ASN A 193 -0.78 -0.84 -9.54
CA ASN A 193 -0.18 -0.51 -10.82
C ASN A 193 1.18 -1.17 -11.05
N SER A 194 1.57 -2.12 -10.20
CA SER A 194 2.88 -2.80 -10.24
C SER A 194 2.76 -4.27 -10.64
N PRO A 195 3.87 -4.95 -11.00
CA PRO A 195 3.87 -6.40 -11.24
C PRO A 195 3.42 -7.22 -10.03
N GLU A 196 3.47 -6.63 -8.85
CA GLU A 196 3.02 -7.22 -7.58
C GLU A 196 1.49 -7.29 -7.46
N LYS A 197 0.74 -6.72 -8.41
CA LYS A 197 -0.73 -6.79 -8.44
C LYS A 197 -1.26 -8.22 -8.31
N ALA A 198 -0.59 -9.15 -8.97
CA ALA A 198 -0.97 -10.57 -8.87
C ALA A 198 -0.83 -11.11 -7.44
N LEU A 199 0.24 -10.71 -6.72
CA LEU A 199 0.45 -11.08 -5.32
C LEU A 199 -0.63 -10.49 -4.42
N LEU A 200 -0.96 -9.21 -4.59
CA LEU A 200 -2.02 -8.54 -3.83
C LEU A 200 -3.38 -9.19 -4.09
N VAL A 201 -3.74 -9.43 -5.37
CA VAL A 201 -5.00 -10.08 -5.75
C VAL A 201 -5.10 -11.49 -5.16
N ALA A 202 -4.01 -12.27 -5.23
CA ALA A 202 -3.95 -13.61 -4.63
C ALA A 202 -4.11 -13.55 -3.10
N ALA A 203 -3.44 -12.62 -2.42
CA ALA A 203 -3.57 -12.43 -0.99
C ALA A 203 -5.00 -12.05 -0.59
N MET A 204 -5.62 -11.10 -1.29
CA MET A 204 -7.03 -10.71 -1.07
C MET A 204 -7.99 -11.87 -1.32
N GLY A 205 -7.79 -12.64 -2.40
CA GLY A 205 -8.59 -13.84 -2.71
C GLY A 205 -8.48 -14.88 -1.60
N ASN A 206 -7.27 -15.14 -1.09
CA ASN A 206 -7.05 -16.07 0.01
C ASN A 206 -7.73 -15.63 1.31
N VAL A 207 -7.61 -14.35 1.66
CA VAL A 207 -8.26 -13.76 2.86
C VAL A 207 -9.77 -13.83 2.74
N PHE A 208 -10.33 -13.51 1.57
CA PHE A 208 -11.76 -13.61 1.29
C PHE A 208 -12.27 -15.06 1.41
N THR A 209 -11.56 -16.00 0.78
CA THR A 209 -11.90 -17.43 0.86
C THR A 209 -11.83 -17.93 2.30
N ALA A 210 -10.79 -17.54 3.05
CA ALA A 210 -10.68 -17.87 4.47
C ALA A 210 -11.85 -17.28 5.27
N ALA A 211 -12.27 -16.04 5.01
CA ALA A 211 -13.41 -15.41 5.68
C ALA A 211 -14.73 -16.15 5.38
N LEU A 212 -14.96 -16.57 4.13
CA LEU A 212 -16.14 -17.34 3.73
C LEU A 212 -16.19 -18.72 4.40
N ILE A 213 -15.05 -19.38 4.60
CA ILE A 213 -14.97 -20.67 5.28
C ILE A 213 -15.12 -20.51 6.80
N LEU A 214 -14.43 -19.53 7.38
CA LEU A 214 -14.41 -19.33 8.83
C LEU A 214 -15.76 -18.83 9.37
N LEU A 215 -16.47 -17.98 8.63
CA LEU A 215 -17.72 -17.39 9.06
C LEU A 215 -18.77 -18.45 9.46
N PRO A 216 -19.14 -19.43 8.61
CA PRO A 216 -20.10 -20.46 9.00
C PRO A 216 -19.57 -21.37 10.12
N ILE A 217 -18.28 -21.69 10.15
CA ILE A 217 -17.68 -22.51 11.22
C ILE A 217 -17.85 -21.80 12.57
N VAL A 218 -17.50 -20.51 12.64
CA VAL A 218 -17.61 -19.73 13.88
C VAL A 218 -19.07 -19.56 14.30
N LEU A 219 -19.99 -19.32 13.35
CA LEU A 219 -21.43 -19.25 13.64
C LEU A 219 -21.95 -20.57 14.21
N ILE A 220 -21.60 -21.73 13.62
CA ILE A 220 -21.96 -23.04 14.14
C ILE A 220 -21.39 -23.25 15.55
N MET A 221 -20.10 -22.94 15.74
CA MET A 221 -19.47 -23.04 17.07
C MET A 221 -20.20 -22.20 18.12
N LEU A 222 -20.61 -20.98 17.78
CA LEU A 222 -21.35 -20.13 18.70
C LEU A 222 -22.77 -20.62 18.96
N LEU A 223 -23.42 -21.25 17.98
CA LEU A 223 -24.73 -21.90 18.14
C LEU A 223 -24.66 -23.16 19.02
N VAL A 224 -23.63 -24.01 18.79
CA VAL A 224 -23.42 -25.23 19.59
C VAL A 224 -23.01 -24.91 21.02
N TRP A 225 -22.15 -23.94 21.18
CA TRP A 225 -21.76 -23.48 22.51
C TRP A 225 -22.84 -22.58 23.10
N ARG A 226 -24.06 -23.09 23.30
CA ARG A 226 -25.12 -22.34 23.98
C ARG A 226 -24.51 -21.49 25.08
N PHE A 227 -24.65 -20.16 24.94
CA PHE A 227 -24.08 -19.21 25.88
C PHE A 227 -24.72 -19.41 27.26
N THR A 228 -24.14 -20.32 28.03
CA THR A 228 -24.39 -20.42 29.47
C THR A 228 -23.35 -19.51 30.11
N GLY A 229 -23.70 -18.30 30.41
CA GLY A 229 -22.77 -17.38 31.07
C GLY A 229 -23.41 -16.00 31.18
N THR A 230 -23.09 -15.34 32.24
CA THR A 230 -23.50 -13.97 32.50
C THR A 230 -22.55 -13.01 31.76
N ALA A 231 -23.09 -11.98 31.14
CA ALA A 231 -22.32 -10.90 30.53
C ALA A 231 -22.22 -9.72 31.50
N ARG A 232 -21.10 -9.05 31.44
CA ARG A 232 -20.88 -7.79 32.19
C ARG A 232 -20.91 -6.60 31.24
N PRO A 233 -21.48 -5.46 31.63
CA PRO A 233 -21.34 -4.23 30.85
C PRO A 233 -19.85 -3.82 30.76
N PHE A 234 -19.46 -3.18 29.69
CA PHE A 234 -18.14 -2.53 29.69
C PHE A 234 -18.09 -1.47 30.78
N PRO A 235 -16.98 -1.40 31.55
CA PRO A 235 -16.90 -0.48 32.68
C PRO A 235 -17.00 0.97 32.22
N ALA A 236 -17.67 1.81 32.99
CA ALA A 236 -17.60 3.25 32.82
C ALA A 236 -16.24 3.73 33.32
N ALA A 237 -15.55 4.52 32.53
CA ALA A 237 -14.27 5.09 32.95
C ALA A 237 -14.46 6.05 34.13
N SER A 238 -13.78 5.78 35.25
CA SER A 238 -13.88 6.52 36.49
C SER A 238 -12.62 7.32 36.85
N ASN A 239 -11.46 6.88 36.33
CA ASN A 239 -10.15 7.44 36.69
C ASN A 239 -9.60 8.38 35.61
N ASP A 240 -9.05 9.52 36.03
CA ASP A 240 -8.40 10.51 35.16
C ASP A 240 -6.88 10.56 35.44
N SER A 241 -6.15 9.52 35.03
CA SER A 241 -4.69 9.50 35.15
C SER A 241 -4.03 9.43 33.78
N LEU A 242 -3.48 10.54 33.30
CA LEU A 242 -2.70 10.61 32.08
C LEU A 242 -1.33 11.17 32.41
N SER A 243 -0.29 10.45 32.03
CA SER A 243 1.07 10.98 32.02
C SER A 243 1.28 11.76 30.71
N ALA A 244 0.86 13.01 30.69
CA ALA A 244 0.86 13.86 29.49
C ALA A 244 2.26 13.98 28.85
N TRP A 245 3.32 14.08 29.65
CA TRP A 245 4.69 14.17 29.16
C TRP A 245 5.15 12.88 28.46
N GLN A 246 4.73 11.69 28.94
CA GLN A 246 5.06 10.42 28.30
C GLN A 246 4.33 10.26 26.96
N LEU A 247 3.07 10.70 26.88
CA LEU A 247 2.34 10.71 25.63
C LEU A 247 2.97 11.70 24.65
N ALA A 248 3.35 12.90 25.10
CA ALA A 248 4.03 13.89 24.28
C ALA A 248 5.39 13.36 23.76
N LEU A 249 6.16 12.70 24.62
CA LEU A 249 7.41 12.07 24.22
C LEU A 249 7.19 10.98 23.18
N LEU A 250 6.16 10.14 23.34
CA LEU A 250 5.82 9.10 22.37
C LEU A 250 5.44 9.70 21.03
N VAL A 251 4.60 10.75 21.02
CA VAL A 251 4.21 11.47 19.80
C VAL A 251 5.45 12.07 19.13
N LEU A 252 6.34 12.69 19.90
CA LEU A 252 7.58 13.30 19.38
C LEU A 252 8.49 12.25 18.72
N ILE A 253 8.76 11.15 19.40
CA ILE A 253 9.58 10.05 18.87
C ILE A 253 8.97 9.50 17.58
N TRP A 254 7.66 9.25 17.60
CA TRP A 254 6.95 8.71 16.45
C TRP A 254 6.95 9.67 15.25
N THR A 255 6.75 10.97 15.49
CA THR A 255 6.84 12.01 14.47
C THR A 255 8.26 12.08 13.90
N ALA A 256 9.29 11.97 14.74
CA ALA A 256 10.69 11.96 14.31
C ALA A 256 11.00 10.77 13.39
N ILE A 257 10.40 9.60 13.64
CA ILE A 257 10.53 8.41 12.77
C ILE A 257 9.76 8.62 11.44
N ALA A 258 8.59 9.25 11.50
CA ALA A 258 7.71 9.42 10.35
C ALA A 258 8.16 10.52 9.36
N VAL A 259 8.79 11.59 9.86
CA VAL A 259 9.22 12.73 9.01
C VAL A 259 10.13 12.30 7.85
N PRO A 260 11.17 11.46 8.02
CA PRO A 260 11.99 11.02 6.90
C PRO A 260 11.20 10.31 5.81
N ALA A 261 10.22 9.46 6.18
CA ALA A 261 9.36 8.79 5.24
C ALA A 261 8.50 9.79 4.44
N GLN A 262 7.93 10.80 5.11
CA GLN A 262 7.13 11.82 4.47
C GLN A 262 7.95 12.75 3.54
N LEU A 263 9.19 13.04 3.88
CA LEU A 263 10.10 13.78 3.00
C LEU A 263 10.42 13.00 1.73
N GLU A 264 10.59 11.69 1.86
CA GLU A 264 10.77 10.79 0.71
C GLU A 264 9.52 10.79 -0.18
N GLN A 265 8.32 10.64 0.41
CA GLN A 265 7.05 10.71 -0.31
C GLN A 265 6.90 12.02 -1.07
N ARG A 266 7.23 13.15 -0.44
CA ARG A 266 7.20 14.45 -1.08
C ARG A 266 8.04 14.51 -2.35
N ARG A 267 9.23 13.88 -2.34
CA ARG A 267 10.10 13.85 -3.53
C ARG A 267 9.44 13.12 -4.69
N PHE A 268 8.88 11.94 -4.45
CA PHE A 268 8.18 11.17 -5.47
C PHE A 268 6.96 11.89 -6.03
N VAL A 269 6.12 12.44 -5.16
CA VAL A 269 4.91 13.17 -5.57
C VAL A 269 5.27 14.43 -6.35
N THR A 270 6.32 15.15 -5.94
CA THR A 270 6.79 16.33 -6.70
C THR A 270 7.25 15.94 -8.10
N HIS A 271 8.02 14.86 -8.22
CA HIS A 271 8.42 14.32 -9.52
C HIS A 271 7.20 13.93 -10.38
N ALA A 272 6.27 13.15 -9.82
CA ALA A 272 5.05 12.71 -10.51
C ALA A 272 4.23 13.91 -11.02
N ARG A 273 4.11 14.99 -10.24
CA ARG A 273 3.41 16.21 -10.67
C ARG A 273 4.03 16.88 -11.89
N PHE A 274 5.37 16.91 -11.99
CA PHE A 274 6.01 17.42 -13.20
C PHE A 274 5.65 16.56 -14.41
N VAL A 275 5.69 15.24 -14.25
CA VAL A 275 5.33 14.29 -15.31
C VAL A 275 3.85 14.45 -15.71
N GLU A 276 2.94 14.55 -14.76
CA GLU A 276 1.50 14.74 -15.01
C GLU A 276 1.16 16.04 -15.74
N ARG A 277 1.93 17.09 -15.49
CA ARG A 277 1.79 18.39 -16.17
C ARG A 277 2.47 18.45 -17.54
N GLY A 278 3.13 17.37 -17.98
CA GLY A 278 3.93 17.35 -19.20
C GLY A 278 5.24 18.12 -19.09
N ALA A 279 5.65 18.55 -17.89
CA ALA A 279 6.89 19.26 -17.62
C ALA A 279 8.06 18.26 -17.47
N TYR A 280 8.28 17.45 -18.51
CA TYR A 280 9.22 16.32 -18.49
C TYR A 280 10.66 16.74 -18.25
N ARG A 281 11.07 17.89 -18.78
CA ARG A 281 12.42 18.43 -18.58
C ARG A 281 12.64 18.81 -17.12
N GLU A 282 11.73 19.55 -16.55
CA GLU A 282 11.76 19.97 -15.15
C GLU A 282 11.73 18.77 -14.21
N SER A 283 11.03 17.71 -14.60
CA SER A 283 10.99 16.41 -13.90
C SER A 283 12.38 15.78 -13.83
N LEU A 284 13.11 15.70 -14.98
CA LEU A 284 14.45 15.13 -15.04
C LEU A 284 15.48 16.02 -14.31
N ASP A 285 15.38 17.33 -14.45
CA ASP A 285 16.22 18.30 -13.73
C ASP A 285 15.98 18.25 -12.22
N TYR A 286 14.72 17.97 -11.80
CA TYR A 286 14.38 17.76 -10.41
C TYR A 286 15.04 16.51 -9.85
N LEU A 287 14.94 15.37 -10.56
CA LEU A 287 15.62 14.13 -10.18
C LEU A 287 17.14 14.36 -10.07
N GLY A 288 17.70 15.13 -10.98
CA GLY A 288 19.13 15.46 -11.01
C GLY A 288 19.67 16.18 -9.78
N ARG A 289 18.79 16.77 -8.95
CA ARG A 289 19.18 17.45 -7.69
C ARG A 289 19.44 16.49 -6.54
N TYR A 290 19.13 15.21 -6.70
CA TYR A 290 19.21 14.19 -5.67
C TYR A 290 20.10 13.03 -6.09
N ALA A 291 20.58 12.26 -5.13
CA ALA A 291 21.29 11.02 -5.39
C ALA A 291 20.30 9.85 -5.59
N ARG A 292 20.72 8.81 -6.30
CA ARG A 292 19.89 7.59 -6.54
C ARG A 292 19.37 6.97 -5.23
N LYS A 293 20.19 7.00 -4.17
CA LYS A 293 19.80 6.49 -2.83
C LYS A 293 18.61 7.22 -2.20
N ASP A 294 18.31 8.44 -2.66
CA ASP A 294 17.16 9.22 -2.18
C ASP A 294 15.83 8.75 -2.80
N PHE A 295 15.92 7.84 -3.79
CA PHE A 295 14.81 7.17 -4.47
C PHE A 295 15.01 5.66 -4.39
N PRO A 296 14.40 4.97 -3.40
CA PRO A 296 14.55 3.53 -3.24
C PRO A 296 14.24 2.73 -4.49
N ALA A 297 14.96 1.63 -4.70
CA ALA A 297 14.83 0.81 -5.90
C ALA A 297 13.46 0.12 -6.03
N SER A 298 12.80 -0.14 -4.90
CA SER A 298 11.45 -0.70 -4.85
C SER A 298 10.35 0.27 -5.31
N ARG A 299 10.67 1.57 -5.40
CA ARG A 299 9.77 2.58 -5.94
C ARG A 299 10.19 2.92 -7.34
N ARG A 300 9.25 2.82 -8.24
CA ARG A 300 9.46 3.21 -9.62
C ARG A 300 9.36 4.73 -9.71
N ILE A 301 10.41 5.33 -10.20
CA ILE A 301 10.46 6.75 -10.56
C ILE A 301 9.68 6.95 -11.87
N GLU A 302 9.71 5.94 -12.71
CA GLU A 302 9.08 5.88 -14.02
C GLU A 302 7.64 5.39 -13.94
N PRO A 303 6.79 5.72 -14.90
CA PRO A 303 5.47 5.09 -15.05
C PRO A 303 5.62 3.57 -15.15
N ASP A 304 4.70 2.82 -14.53
CA ASP A 304 4.69 1.36 -14.59
C ASP A 304 4.63 0.88 -16.05
N PRO A 305 5.58 0.07 -16.55
CA PRO A 305 5.60 -0.40 -17.94
C PRO A 305 4.38 -1.27 -18.30
N TYR A 306 3.63 -1.73 -17.30
CA TYR A 306 2.40 -2.50 -17.50
C TYR A 306 1.15 -1.61 -17.55
N HIS A 307 1.29 -0.31 -17.27
CA HIS A 307 0.18 0.64 -17.31
C HIS A 307 0.14 1.40 -18.62
N TYR A 308 -1.07 1.61 -19.18
CA TYR A 308 -1.27 2.32 -20.45
C TYR A 308 -0.61 3.71 -20.47
N GLU A 309 -0.66 4.44 -19.38
CA GLU A 309 -0.05 5.77 -19.25
C GLU A 309 1.48 5.79 -19.44
N ALA A 310 2.17 4.68 -19.15
CA ALA A 310 3.62 4.59 -19.37
C ALA A 310 3.98 4.73 -20.86
N TRP A 311 3.12 4.23 -21.73
CA TRP A 311 3.33 4.23 -23.17
C TRP A 311 3.22 5.61 -23.77
N GLU A 312 2.43 6.50 -23.17
CA GLU A 312 2.29 7.89 -23.58
C GLU A 312 3.37 8.79 -22.98
N ARG A 313 3.80 8.51 -21.77
CA ARG A 313 4.70 9.37 -21.00
C ARG A 313 6.16 9.06 -21.20
N LEU A 314 6.54 7.79 -21.35
CA LEU A 314 7.94 7.39 -21.51
C LEU A 314 8.60 7.98 -22.76
N PRO A 315 7.99 7.99 -23.95
CA PRO A 315 8.56 8.67 -25.11
C PRO A 315 8.91 10.12 -24.87
N ASN A 316 8.03 10.85 -24.20
CA ASN A 316 8.24 12.25 -23.87
C ASN A 316 9.34 12.46 -22.84
N LEU A 317 9.42 11.62 -21.82
CA LEU A 317 10.51 11.61 -20.84
C LEU A 317 11.83 11.30 -21.50
N MET A 318 11.89 10.30 -22.36
CA MET A 318 13.08 9.97 -23.15
C MET A 318 13.48 11.13 -24.06
N ALA A 319 12.53 11.78 -24.74
CA ALA A 319 12.81 12.95 -25.58
C ALA A 319 13.38 14.14 -24.78
N ALA A 320 13.00 14.29 -23.54
CA ALA A 320 13.52 15.33 -22.65
C ALA A 320 14.89 14.99 -22.06
N LEU A 321 15.32 13.72 -22.12
CA LEU A 321 16.58 13.22 -21.56
C LEU A 321 17.80 13.82 -22.30
N ARG A 322 18.83 14.21 -21.54
CA ARG A 322 20.03 14.87 -22.04
C ARG A 322 21.31 14.24 -21.50
N SER A 323 22.42 14.49 -22.18
CA SER A 323 23.75 14.07 -21.74
C SER A 323 24.19 14.67 -20.41
N ASN A 324 23.72 15.87 -20.06
CA ASN A 324 24.02 16.53 -18.80
C ASN A 324 23.15 16.09 -17.60
N ASN A 325 22.09 15.27 -17.82
CA ASN A 325 21.40 14.64 -16.71
C ASN A 325 22.37 13.69 -15.99
N PRO A 326 22.26 13.51 -14.66
CA PRO A 326 23.10 12.55 -13.94
C PRO A 326 22.99 11.14 -14.52
N GLU A 327 24.08 10.40 -14.51
CA GLU A 327 24.17 9.03 -15.05
C GLU A 327 23.07 8.13 -14.50
N TRP A 328 22.82 8.19 -13.18
CA TRP A 328 21.78 7.35 -12.56
C TRP A 328 20.39 7.63 -13.11
N VAL A 329 20.06 8.90 -13.46
CA VAL A 329 18.78 9.26 -14.07
C VAL A 329 18.69 8.67 -15.47
N ARG A 330 19.75 8.82 -16.27
CA ARG A 330 19.79 8.27 -17.62
C ARG A 330 19.63 6.75 -17.61
N ARG A 331 20.37 6.04 -16.73
CA ARG A 331 20.28 4.59 -16.60
C ARG A 331 18.89 4.11 -16.22
N VAL A 332 18.23 4.77 -15.27
CA VAL A 332 16.86 4.44 -14.85
C VAL A 332 15.90 4.44 -16.03
N TYR A 333 15.93 5.48 -16.87
CA TYR A 333 15.02 5.57 -18.01
C TYR A 333 15.41 4.59 -19.15
N LEU A 334 16.68 4.28 -19.32
CA LEU A 334 17.14 3.25 -20.24
C LEU A 334 16.70 1.83 -19.80
N GLU A 335 16.79 1.53 -18.51
CA GLU A 335 16.28 0.28 -17.92
C GLU A 335 14.76 0.17 -18.11
N HIS A 336 14.05 1.28 -17.93
CA HIS A 336 12.61 1.30 -18.15
C HIS A 336 12.23 1.08 -19.62
N MET A 337 12.94 1.70 -20.54
CA MET A 337 12.81 1.44 -21.96
C MET A 337 13.08 -0.04 -22.27
N GLU A 338 14.12 -0.66 -21.69
CA GLU A 338 14.43 -2.09 -21.84
C GLU A 338 13.28 -2.98 -21.31
N ALA A 339 12.69 -2.64 -20.17
CA ALA A 339 11.55 -3.36 -19.63
C ALA A 339 10.32 -3.26 -20.54
N LEU A 340 10.04 -2.08 -21.08
CA LEU A 340 8.97 -1.87 -22.04
C LEU A 340 9.15 -2.76 -23.28
N PHE A 341 10.35 -2.77 -23.85
CA PHE A 341 10.69 -3.61 -25.02
C PHE A 341 10.61 -5.10 -24.74
N SER A 342 10.83 -5.53 -23.52
CA SER A 342 10.77 -6.95 -23.16
C SER A 342 9.34 -7.48 -23.05
N HIS A 343 8.35 -6.62 -22.83
CA HIS A 343 7.01 -7.06 -22.43
C HIS A 343 5.87 -6.66 -23.37
N ARG A 344 5.90 -5.48 -23.98
CA ARG A 344 4.73 -4.95 -24.74
C ARG A 344 5.02 -3.87 -25.78
N TRP A 345 6.17 -3.84 -26.41
CA TRP A 345 6.49 -2.83 -27.45
C TRP A 345 5.47 -2.76 -28.61
N LEU A 346 4.67 -3.81 -28.82
CA LEU A 346 3.63 -3.89 -29.87
C LEU A 346 2.54 -2.79 -29.76
N GLY A 347 2.43 -2.11 -28.62
CA GLY A 347 1.46 -1.00 -28.42
C GLY A 347 2.02 0.39 -28.72
N CYS A 348 3.33 0.55 -28.91
CA CYS A 348 3.93 1.85 -29.21
C CYS A 348 3.65 2.27 -30.65
N SER A 349 3.31 3.55 -30.85
CA SER A 349 3.25 4.11 -32.21
C SER A 349 4.66 4.22 -32.80
N PRO A 350 4.83 4.17 -34.13
CA PRO A 350 6.13 4.41 -34.78
C PRO A 350 6.75 5.76 -34.39
N ALA A 351 5.94 6.79 -34.23
CA ALA A 351 6.39 8.11 -33.77
C ALA A 351 6.95 8.09 -32.33
N SER A 352 6.30 7.35 -31.43
CA SER A 352 6.78 7.18 -30.05
C SER A 352 8.11 6.42 -30.01
N LEU A 353 8.26 5.40 -30.84
CA LEU A 353 9.51 4.65 -30.96
C LEU A 353 10.63 5.53 -31.50
N LEU A 354 10.37 6.28 -32.58
CA LEU A 354 11.32 7.23 -33.15
C LEU A 354 11.79 8.24 -32.10
N GLN A 355 10.87 8.78 -31.30
CA GLN A 355 11.18 9.72 -30.23
C GLN A 355 12.10 9.10 -29.17
N MET A 356 11.85 7.87 -28.74
CA MET A 356 12.67 7.15 -27.78
C MET A 356 14.07 6.84 -28.35
N PHE A 357 14.16 6.36 -29.59
CA PHE A 357 15.45 6.04 -30.22
C PHE A 357 16.29 7.29 -30.51
N SER A 358 15.67 8.38 -30.92
CA SER A 358 16.36 9.66 -31.10
C SER A 358 16.96 10.19 -29.78
N ALA A 359 16.40 9.80 -28.63
CA ALA A 359 16.97 10.12 -27.34
C ALA A 359 18.28 9.36 -27.08
N LEU A 360 18.42 8.12 -27.57
CA LEU A 360 19.63 7.32 -27.41
C LEU A 360 20.86 7.95 -28.08
N GLU A 361 20.65 8.72 -29.17
CA GLU A 361 21.74 9.45 -29.83
C GLU A 361 22.34 10.54 -28.93
N ARG A 362 21.55 11.06 -27.99
CA ARG A 362 21.91 12.19 -27.13
C ARG A 362 22.51 11.79 -25.78
N VAL A 363 22.45 10.52 -25.43
CA VAL A 363 22.95 10.01 -24.15
C VAL A 363 24.18 9.11 -24.37
N PRO A 364 25.22 9.24 -23.52
CA PRO A 364 26.46 8.47 -23.68
C PRO A 364 26.25 6.95 -23.70
N GLU A 365 25.31 6.46 -22.88
CA GLU A 365 24.99 5.04 -22.71
C GLU A 365 24.13 4.46 -23.85
N GLY A 366 23.67 5.30 -24.77
CA GLY A 366 22.73 4.90 -25.83
C GLY A 366 23.28 3.83 -26.77
N LYS A 367 24.56 3.92 -27.14
CA LYS A 367 25.22 2.91 -27.97
C LYS A 367 25.32 1.55 -27.27
N GLU A 368 25.75 1.53 -26.01
CA GLU A 368 25.84 0.33 -25.19
C GLU A 368 24.45 -0.34 -25.05
N TRP A 369 23.42 0.48 -24.81
CA TRP A 369 22.04 0.00 -24.70
C TRP A 369 21.57 -0.68 -25.99
N ILE A 370 21.88 -0.11 -27.15
CA ILE A 370 21.53 -0.66 -28.46
C ILE A 370 22.23 -1.99 -28.70
N GLU A 371 23.51 -2.09 -28.42
CA GLU A 371 24.27 -3.33 -28.59
C GLU A 371 23.70 -4.43 -27.69
N LYS A 372 23.44 -4.12 -26.43
CA LYS A 372 22.82 -5.04 -25.48
C LYS A 372 21.45 -5.56 -25.93
N ASN A 373 20.66 -4.72 -26.60
CA ASN A 373 19.29 -5.04 -27.01
C ASN A 373 19.14 -5.36 -28.52
N ARG A 374 20.21 -5.59 -29.24
CA ARG A 374 20.25 -5.80 -30.71
C ARG A 374 19.23 -6.84 -31.17
N ASN A 375 19.14 -7.97 -30.47
CA ASN A 375 18.22 -9.07 -30.83
C ASN A 375 16.73 -8.68 -30.61
N LYS A 376 16.44 -7.83 -29.64
CA LYS A 376 15.07 -7.32 -29.42
C LYS A 376 14.70 -6.31 -30.52
N LEU A 377 15.65 -5.52 -30.95
CA LEU A 377 15.46 -4.52 -32.00
C LEU A 377 15.21 -5.17 -33.37
N SER A 378 15.85 -6.29 -33.68
CA SER A 378 15.58 -7.05 -34.91
C SER A 378 14.15 -7.58 -34.98
N LYS A 379 13.65 -8.12 -33.86
CA LYS A 379 12.25 -8.56 -33.70
C LYS A 379 11.26 -7.41 -33.84
N LEU A 380 11.59 -6.24 -33.27
CA LEU A 380 10.79 -5.02 -33.39
C LEU A 380 10.61 -4.64 -34.86
N ARG A 381 11.67 -4.57 -35.61
CA ARG A 381 11.64 -4.20 -37.03
C ARG A 381 10.76 -5.14 -37.84
N MET A 382 10.95 -6.48 -37.72
CA MET A 382 10.11 -7.45 -38.43
C MET A 382 8.62 -7.25 -38.17
N ALA A 383 8.27 -6.98 -36.91
CA ALA A 383 6.87 -6.80 -36.53
C ALA A 383 6.30 -5.44 -36.98
N MET A 384 7.14 -4.42 -37.18
CA MET A 384 6.72 -3.13 -37.75
C MET A 384 6.51 -3.25 -39.26
N ASP A 385 7.39 -3.98 -39.98
CA ASP A 385 7.26 -4.23 -41.42
C ASP A 385 5.96 -5.00 -41.75
N THR A 386 5.53 -5.92 -40.87
CA THR A 386 4.26 -6.65 -41.03
C THR A 386 3.01 -5.82 -40.74
N ARG A 387 3.09 -4.79 -39.89
CA ARG A 387 1.98 -3.88 -39.54
C ARG A 387 1.75 -2.79 -40.58
N THR A 388 2.80 -2.27 -41.19
CA THR A 388 2.69 -1.23 -42.25
C THR A 388 1.95 -1.72 -43.48
N SER A 389 1.82 -3.04 -43.69
CA SER A 389 1.04 -3.60 -44.80
C SER A 389 -0.48 -3.53 -44.61
N ASN A 390 -0.97 -3.23 -43.40
CA ASN A 390 -2.41 -3.33 -43.05
C ASN A 390 -3.13 -2.04 -42.69
N ASP A 391 -2.45 -0.93 -42.26
CA ASP A 391 -3.13 0.28 -41.82
C ASP A 391 -2.42 1.60 -42.21
N SER A 392 -3.19 2.58 -42.68
CA SER A 392 -2.88 4.01 -42.97
C SER A 392 -1.44 4.31 -43.39
N GLU A 393 -1.17 4.07 -44.67
CA GLU A 393 0.15 3.84 -45.28
C GLU A 393 1.19 4.98 -45.22
N ILE A 394 0.81 6.25 -45.18
CA ILE A 394 1.80 7.33 -45.47
C ILE A 394 2.56 7.75 -44.20
N THR A 395 1.90 7.89 -43.09
CA THR A 395 2.52 8.41 -41.83
C THR A 395 3.43 7.35 -41.16
N ASN A 396 3.05 6.09 -41.28
CA ASN A 396 3.80 4.98 -40.69
C ASN A 396 5.07 4.64 -41.52
N ALA A 397 5.02 4.73 -42.85
CA ALA A 397 6.16 4.50 -43.72
C ALA A 397 7.24 5.56 -43.52
N GLN A 398 6.90 6.82 -43.35
CA GLN A 398 7.84 7.88 -43.04
C GLN A 398 8.50 7.69 -41.69
N ALA A 399 7.74 7.39 -40.64
CA ALA A 399 8.26 7.12 -39.31
C ALA A 399 9.17 5.89 -39.26
N LEU A 400 8.89 4.86 -40.09
CA LEU A 400 9.74 3.68 -40.23
C LEU A 400 11.07 4.01 -40.91
N ASN A 401 11.06 4.82 -41.98
CA ASN A 401 12.25 5.30 -42.62
C ASN A 401 13.12 6.15 -41.67
N ASP A 402 12.50 7.05 -40.93
CA ASP A 402 13.20 7.88 -39.96
C ASP A 402 13.80 7.04 -38.82
N LEU A 403 13.07 6.03 -38.33
CA LEU A 403 13.60 5.07 -37.36
C LEU A 403 14.80 4.29 -37.92
N THR A 404 14.71 3.86 -39.15
CA THR A 404 15.81 3.17 -39.84
C THR A 404 17.04 4.07 -39.93
N ASN A 405 16.88 5.33 -40.28
CA ASN A 405 17.94 6.33 -40.31
C ASN A 405 18.58 6.56 -38.94
N VAL A 406 17.77 6.62 -37.88
CA VAL A 406 18.25 6.74 -36.49
C VAL A 406 19.09 5.51 -36.11
N LEU A 407 18.59 4.30 -36.39
CA LEU A 407 19.31 3.06 -36.08
C LEU A 407 20.65 2.99 -36.85
N GLN A 408 20.71 3.43 -38.12
CA GLN A 408 21.96 3.52 -38.89
C GLN A 408 22.97 4.50 -38.26
N ARG A 409 22.52 5.68 -37.84
CA ARG A 409 23.38 6.66 -37.14
C ARG A 409 23.93 6.13 -35.81
N LEU A 410 23.18 5.26 -35.15
CA LEU A 410 23.60 4.57 -33.92
C LEU A 410 24.52 3.37 -34.19
N GLY A 411 24.88 3.09 -35.47
CA GLY A 411 25.77 2.02 -35.85
C GLY A 411 25.11 0.64 -35.94
N VAL A 412 23.78 0.62 -35.96
CA VAL A 412 23.03 -0.63 -36.20
C VAL A 412 22.76 -0.78 -37.69
N ASP A 413 23.33 -1.82 -38.34
CA ASP A 413 22.97 -2.12 -39.71
C ASP A 413 21.50 -2.62 -39.77
N PRO A 414 20.62 -1.85 -40.44
CA PRO A 414 19.21 -2.23 -40.50
C PRO A 414 18.99 -3.51 -41.31
N LYS A 415 19.89 -3.84 -42.25
CA LYS A 415 19.82 -5.06 -43.04
C LYS A 415 20.22 -6.30 -42.24
N ALA A 416 21.21 -6.16 -41.35
CA ALA A 416 21.58 -7.22 -40.40
C ALA A 416 20.50 -7.54 -39.37
N LEU A 417 19.51 -6.66 -39.21
CA LEU A 417 18.35 -6.89 -38.33
C LEU A 417 17.24 -7.71 -39.02
N GLY A 418 17.33 -7.98 -40.32
CA GLY A 418 16.26 -8.56 -41.14
C GLY A 418 16.49 -9.94 -41.72
N GLU A 419 17.63 -10.60 -41.53
CA GLU A 419 17.83 -11.96 -42.02
C GLU A 419 17.36 -13.00 -40.97
N PRO A 420 16.26 -13.73 -41.26
CA PRO A 420 15.84 -14.87 -40.46
C PRO A 420 16.69 -16.08 -40.80
N GLY A 421 17.82 -16.27 -40.16
CA GLY A 421 18.58 -17.47 -40.52
C GLY A 421 19.95 -17.69 -39.89
N SER A 422 20.36 -16.91 -38.93
CA SER A 422 21.63 -17.15 -38.22
C SER A 422 21.42 -17.34 -36.71
N PHE A 423 20.58 -18.31 -36.38
CA PHE A 423 20.50 -18.86 -35.01
C PHE A 423 20.59 -20.36 -35.06
#